data_ea5764e99282d85225c119392e55f65e
#
_entry.id   ea5764e99282d85225c119392e55f65e
#
_cell.length_a   1.000
_cell.length_b   1.000
_cell.length_c   1.000
_cell.angle_alpha   90.00
_cell.angle_beta   90.00
_cell.angle_gamma   90.00
#
_symmetry.space_group_name_H-M   'P 1'
#
loop_
_entity.id
_entity.type
_entity.pdbx_description
1 polymer ?
#
loop_
_entity_poly.entity_id
_entity_poly.type
_entity_poly.pdbx_seq_one_letter_code
_entity_poly.pdbx_strand_id
1 'polypeptide(L)'
;FWRALQADIVKRDALSVQTVVDSNIPWQERLNNLLQYPTESGVVAFQGSIAKSTLQAFARELSANGLEASVVTDDESHTVRLEVLHGEELDFVYVIRAHEMQLPDDAMVEQPNEASTYWRAEVHLSEGGQDYDVMGWNGEQIANDILEQYERHLNYLKTVR
;
A
#
# COMPACT_ATOMS: atom_id res chain seq x y z
N PHE A 1 -21.31 33.37 -15.83
CA PHE A 1 -19.97 32.89 -16.23
C PHE A 1 -19.11 32.51 -15.04
N TRP A 2 -18.98 33.38 -14.08
CA TRP A 2 -18.20 33.15 -12.86
C TRP A 2 -18.73 31.98 -11.98
N ARG A 3 -20.05 31.84 -11.88
CA ARG A 3 -20.68 30.73 -11.15
C ARG A 3 -20.51 29.38 -11.82
N ALA A 4 -20.51 29.34 -13.16
CA ALA A 4 -20.24 28.13 -13.91
C ALA A 4 -18.79 27.68 -13.78
N LEU A 5 -17.84 28.62 -13.72
CA LEU A 5 -16.44 28.34 -13.52
C LEU A 5 -16.14 27.78 -12.13
N GLN A 6 -16.81 28.32 -11.10
CA GLN A 6 -16.70 27.81 -9.73
C GLN A 6 -17.32 26.40 -9.59
N ALA A 7 -18.44 26.14 -10.26
CA ALA A 7 -19.07 24.81 -10.26
C ALA A 7 -18.19 23.76 -10.96
N ASP A 8 -17.49 24.14 -12.02
CA ASP A 8 -16.54 23.24 -12.70
C ASP A 8 -15.29 22.98 -11.88
N ILE A 9 -14.77 23.96 -11.17
CA ILE A 9 -13.65 23.80 -10.25
C ILE A 9 -14.04 22.89 -9.09
N VAL A 10 -15.20 23.08 -8.49
CA VAL A 10 -15.71 22.25 -7.40
C VAL A 10 -15.96 20.81 -7.87
N LYS A 11 -16.45 20.59 -9.10
CA LYS A 11 -16.60 19.25 -9.67
C LYS A 11 -15.25 18.57 -9.93
N ARG A 12 -14.26 19.30 -10.40
CA ARG A 12 -12.91 18.79 -10.59
C ARG A 12 -12.26 18.44 -9.26
N ASP A 13 -12.42 19.28 -8.26
CA ASP A 13 -11.90 19.04 -6.92
C ASP A 13 -12.59 17.83 -6.27
N ALA A 14 -13.89 17.64 -6.46
CA ALA A 14 -14.62 16.47 -5.96
C ALA A 14 -14.20 15.17 -6.66
N LEU A 15 -13.90 15.19 -7.96
CA LEU A 15 -13.38 14.05 -8.71
C LEU A 15 -11.92 13.75 -8.34
N SER A 16 -11.11 14.76 -8.10
CA SER A 16 -9.74 14.62 -7.59
C SER A 16 -9.72 14.07 -6.16
N VAL A 17 -10.65 14.50 -5.33
CA VAL A 17 -10.77 14.05 -3.93
C VAL A 17 -11.11 12.56 -3.84
N GLN A 18 -11.88 12.00 -4.78
CA GLN A 18 -12.14 10.55 -4.82
C GLN A 18 -10.92 9.71 -5.21
N THR A 19 -9.99 10.29 -5.95
CA THR A 19 -8.74 9.60 -6.34
C THR A 19 -7.56 9.93 -5.43
N VAL A 20 -7.65 10.98 -4.61
CA VAL A 20 -6.55 11.51 -3.79
C VAL A 20 -7.00 11.72 -2.33
N VAL A 21 -8.02 10.98 -1.89
CA VAL A 21 -8.56 11.06 -0.52
C VAL A 21 -7.46 10.97 0.54
N ASP A 22 -6.42 10.17 0.27
CA ASP A 22 -5.35 9.93 1.23
C ASP A 22 -4.32 11.06 1.32
N SER A 23 -4.21 11.91 0.29
CA SER A 23 -3.27 13.04 0.29
C SER A 23 -3.86 14.33 0.86
N ASN A 24 -5.20 14.38 1.05
CA ASN A 24 -5.90 15.55 1.57
C ASN A 24 -6.27 15.48 3.05
N ILE A 25 -5.76 14.47 3.76
CA ILE A 25 -5.92 14.39 5.22
C ILE A 25 -5.15 15.56 5.86
N PRO A 26 -5.79 16.38 6.72
CA PRO A 26 -5.10 17.46 7.43
C PRO A 26 -3.86 16.93 8.16
N TRP A 27 -2.80 17.74 8.19
CA TRP A 27 -1.56 17.30 8.84
C TRP A 27 -1.74 16.98 10.33
N GLN A 28 -2.69 17.62 11.01
CA GLN A 28 -3.05 17.34 12.40
C GLN A 28 -3.55 15.90 12.58
N GLU A 29 -4.42 15.46 11.68
CA GLU A 29 -4.94 14.09 11.69
C GLU A 29 -3.84 13.09 11.35
N ARG A 30 -2.99 13.42 10.38
CA ARG A 30 -1.82 12.59 10.06
C ARG A 30 -0.87 12.46 11.25
N LEU A 31 -0.64 13.57 11.97
CA LEU A 31 0.19 13.55 13.17
C LEU A 31 -0.43 12.65 14.25
N ASN A 32 -1.73 12.79 14.50
CA ASN A 32 -2.43 11.96 15.47
C ASN A 32 -2.34 10.45 15.12
N ASN A 33 -2.49 10.12 13.84
CA ASN A 33 -2.36 8.74 13.36
C ASN A 33 -0.93 8.21 13.54
N LEU A 34 0.08 9.04 13.32
CA LEU A 34 1.49 8.68 13.54
C LEU A 34 1.82 8.45 15.02
N LEU A 35 1.14 9.16 15.91
CA LEU A 35 1.34 9.03 17.36
C LEU A 35 0.59 7.84 17.97
N GLN A 36 -0.30 7.23 17.21
CA GLN A 36 -1.03 6.03 17.62
C GLN A 36 -0.40 4.80 16.97
N TYR A 37 -0.24 3.74 17.76
CA TYR A 37 0.20 2.47 17.20
C TYR A 37 -0.94 1.77 16.49
N PRO A 38 -0.73 1.27 15.24
CA PRO A 38 -1.78 0.61 14.49
C PRO A 38 -2.29 -0.67 15.18
N THR A 39 -3.59 -0.90 15.06
CA THR A 39 -4.25 -2.12 15.53
C THR A 39 -4.37 -3.13 14.39
N GLU A 40 -4.66 -4.38 14.71
CA GLU A 40 -4.97 -5.42 13.71
C GLU A 40 -6.09 -4.97 12.77
N SER A 41 -7.21 -4.47 13.31
CA SER A 41 -8.33 -4.00 12.51
C SER A 41 -7.96 -2.82 11.61
N GLY A 42 -7.10 -1.93 12.07
CA GLY A 42 -6.59 -0.81 11.28
C GLY A 42 -5.74 -1.27 10.10
N VAL A 43 -4.87 -2.24 10.31
CA VAL A 43 -4.03 -2.81 9.24
C VAL A 43 -4.86 -3.61 8.24
N VAL A 44 -5.81 -4.40 8.70
CA VAL A 44 -6.73 -5.16 7.83
C VAL A 44 -7.58 -4.21 6.98
N ALA A 45 -8.08 -3.12 7.56
CA ALA A 45 -8.80 -2.08 6.81
C ALA A 45 -7.92 -1.39 5.76
N PHE A 46 -6.66 -1.09 6.09
CA PHE A 46 -5.67 -0.55 5.15
C PHE A 46 -5.40 -1.52 3.99
N GLN A 47 -5.18 -2.80 4.28
CA GLN A 47 -4.98 -3.83 3.26
C GLN A 47 -6.19 -3.96 2.34
N GLY A 48 -7.39 -3.99 2.87
CA GLY A 48 -8.63 -4.17 2.10
C GLY A 48 -9.02 -2.97 1.26
N SER A 49 -8.65 -1.76 1.68
CA SER A 49 -8.98 -0.52 0.97
C SER A 49 -7.85 -0.03 0.08
N ILE A 50 -6.77 0.47 0.67
CA ILE A 50 -5.69 1.16 -0.03
C ILE A 50 -4.77 0.18 -0.74
N ALA A 51 -4.25 -0.80 -0.01
CA ALA A 51 -3.27 -1.74 -0.56
C ALA A 51 -3.86 -2.57 -1.69
N LYS A 52 -4.97 -3.25 -1.45
CA LYS A 52 -5.60 -4.12 -2.45
C LYS A 52 -6.00 -3.36 -3.72
N SER A 53 -6.64 -2.20 -3.59
CA SER A 53 -7.07 -1.40 -4.74
C SER A 53 -5.88 -0.89 -5.56
N THR A 54 -4.79 -0.53 -4.91
CA THR A 54 -3.57 -0.09 -5.59
C THR A 54 -2.88 -1.24 -6.32
N LEU A 55 -2.75 -2.40 -5.68
CA LEU A 55 -2.19 -3.60 -6.31
C LEU A 55 -3.04 -4.03 -7.51
N GLN A 56 -4.36 -3.96 -7.39
CA GLN A 56 -5.27 -4.27 -8.49
C GLN A 56 -5.14 -3.29 -9.66
N ALA A 57 -5.00 -1.99 -9.37
CA ALA A 57 -4.77 -0.98 -10.40
C ALA A 57 -3.45 -1.22 -11.13
N PHE A 58 -2.39 -1.54 -10.40
CA PHE A 58 -1.08 -1.86 -10.97
C PHE A 58 -1.13 -3.13 -11.82
N ALA A 59 -1.81 -4.17 -11.35
CA ALA A 59 -2.02 -5.42 -12.10
C ALA A 59 -2.76 -5.18 -13.43
N ARG A 60 -3.78 -4.32 -13.42
CA ARG A 60 -4.51 -3.95 -14.63
C ARG A 60 -3.62 -3.25 -15.65
N GLU A 61 -2.76 -2.34 -15.21
CA GLU A 61 -1.79 -1.68 -16.11
C GLU A 61 -0.79 -2.68 -16.70
N LEU A 62 -0.28 -3.60 -15.91
CA LEU A 62 0.60 -4.68 -16.40
C LEU A 62 -0.12 -5.55 -17.44
N SER A 63 -1.37 -5.93 -17.17
CA SER A 63 -2.18 -6.74 -18.08
C SER A 63 -2.49 -5.99 -19.37
N ALA A 64 -2.76 -4.68 -19.32
CA ALA A 64 -2.94 -3.83 -20.49
C ALA A 64 -1.68 -3.75 -21.37
N ASN A 65 -0.51 -3.97 -20.80
CA ASN A 65 0.78 -4.04 -21.51
C ASN A 65 1.18 -5.47 -21.92
N GLY A 66 0.26 -6.42 -21.83
CA GLY A 66 0.45 -7.80 -22.30
C GLY A 66 1.13 -8.74 -21.31
N LEU A 67 1.29 -8.32 -20.06
CA LEU A 67 1.84 -9.15 -18.99
C LEU A 67 0.72 -9.86 -18.24
N GLU A 68 1.02 -11.02 -17.68
CA GLU A 68 0.09 -11.75 -16.86
C GLU A 68 0.29 -11.37 -15.39
N ALA A 69 -0.64 -10.61 -14.84
CA ALA A 69 -0.58 -10.10 -13.46
C ALA A 69 -1.91 -10.30 -12.75
N SER A 70 -1.84 -10.67 -11.49
CA SER A 70 -3.00 -10.89 -10.64
C SER A 70 -2.73 -10.45 -9.20
N VAL A 71 -3.81 -10.21 -8.46
CA VAL A 71 -3.76 -9.90 -7.03
C VAL A 71 -4.42 -11.04 -6.27
N VAL A 72 -3.69 -11.59 -5.31
CA VAL A 72 -4.15 -12.68 -4.45
C VAL A 72 -4.23 -12.18 -3.01
N THR A 73 -5.35 -12.45 -2.36
CA THR A 73 -5.55 -12.14 -0.94
C THR A 73 -5.68 -13.43 -0.15
N ASP A 74 -5.06 -13.44 1.02
CA ASP A 74 -5.19 -14.53 1.99
C ASP A 74 -5.56 -13.91 3.35
N ASP A 75 -6.80 -14.16 3.77
CA ASP A 75 -7.33 -13.62 5.01
C ASP A 75 -6.73 -14.30 6.26
N GLU A 76 -6.32 -15.55 6.15
CA GLU A 76 -5.71 -16.28 7.27
C GLU A 76 -4.31 -15.76 7.60
N SER A 77 -3.51 -15.52 6.58
CA SER A 77 -2.15 -14.98 6.73
C SER A 77 -2.10 -13.45 6.72
N HIS A 78 -3.24 -12.79 6.55
CA HIS A 78 -3.34 -11.32 6.40
C HIS A 78 -2.38 -10.79 5.34
N THR A 79 -2.37 -11.40 4.16
CA THR A 79 -1.54 -10.99 3.03
C THR A 79 -2.37 -10.53 1.85
N VAL A 80 -1.87 -9.49 1.18
CA VAL A 80 -2.31 -9.06 -0.15
C VAL A 80 -1.07 -9.04 -1.03
N ARG A 81 -1.10 -9.74 -2.15
CA ARG A 81 0.08 -9.83 -3.00
C ARG A 81 -0.25 -9.62 -4.47
N LEU A 82 0.64 -8.91 -5.13
CA LEU A 82 0.70 -8.80 -6.57
C LEU A 82 1.64 -9.88 -7.10
N GLU A 83 1.15 -10.68 -8.03
CA GLU A 83 1.93 -11.71 -8.72
C GLU A 83 2.01 -11.36 -10.20
N VAL A 84 3.21 -11.37 -10.74
CA VAL A 84 3.47 -11.23 -12.18
C VAL A 84 4.08 -12.52 -12.68
N LEU A 85 3.46 -13.11 -13.69
CA LEU A 85 3.88 -14.38 -14.27
C LEU A 85 4.59 -14.18 -15.61
N HIS A 86 5.57 -15.02 -15.86
CA HIS A 86 6.18 -15.19 -17.17
C HIS A 86 6.00 -16.64 -17.60
N GLY A 87 5.02 -16.89 -18.47
CA GLY A 87 4.56 -18.24 -18.74
C GLY A 87 3.89 -18.84 -17.50
N GLU A 88 4.41 -19.99 -17.04
CA GLU A 88 3.92 -20.64 -15.81
C GLU A 88 4.76 -20.30 -14.57
N GLU A 89 5.84 -19.53 -14.75
CA GLU A 89 6.75 -19.17 -13.67
C GLU A 89 6.41 -17.82 -13.05
N LEU A 90 6.52 -17.77 -11.74
CA LEU A 90 6.35 -16.54 -10.98
C LEU A 90 7.60 -15.66 -11.18
N ASP A 91 7.43 -14.52 -11.85
CA ASP A 91 8.52 -13.62 -12.22
C ASP A 91 8.75 -12.54 -11.16
N PHE A 92 7.69 -11.91 -10.68
CA PHE A 92 7.78 -10.85 -9.68
C PHE A 92 6.64 -10.97 -8.67
N VAL A 93 6.95 -10.74 -7.40
CA VAL A 93 5.97 -10.76 -6.31
C VAL A 93 6.20 -9.55 -5.41
N TYR A 94 5.12 -8.84 -5.13
CA TYR A 94 5.08 -7.75 -4.16
C TYR A 94 3.99 -8.07 -3.13
N VAL A 95 4.39 -8.31 -1.88
CA VAL A 95 3.48 -8.73 -0.81
C VAL A 95 3.37 -7.65 0.23
N ILE A 96 2.17 -7.31 0.64
CA ILE A 96 1.89 -6.52 1.84
C ILE A 96 1.26 -7.45 2.87
N ARG A 97 1.97 -7.67 3.96
CA ARG A 97 1.57 -8.58 5.04
C ARG A 97 1.36 -7.82 6.34
N ALA A 98 0.25 -8.11 7.01
CA ALA A 98 0.06 -7.65 8.37
C ALA A 98 0.95 -8.44 9.33
N HIS A 99 1.70 -7.75 10.17
CA HIS A 99 2.63 -8.34 11.11
C HIS A 99 2.48 -7.71 12.49
N GLU A 100 2.37 -8.56 13.50
CA GLU A 100 2.28 -8.14 14.90
C GLU A 100 3.68 -7.95 15.50
N MET A 101 3.89 -6.82 16.15
CA MET A 101 5.14 -6.44 16.77
C MET A 101 4.96 -6.18 18.26
N GLN A 102 5.99 -6.45 19.04
CA GLN A 102 6.01 -6.05 20.44
C GLN A 102 6.20 -4.54 20.57
N LEU A 103 5.45 -3.92 21.47
CA LEU A 103 5.69 -2.53 21.85
C LEU A 103 7.03 -2.40 22.55
N PRO A 104 7.83 -1.36 22.25
CA PRO A 104 9.02 -1.05 23.02
C PRO A 104 8.64 -0.74 24.48
N ASP A 105 9.50 -1.12 25.42
CA ASP A 105 9.29 -0.86 26.86
C ASP A 105 9.20 0.64 27.19
N ASP A 106 9.77 1.48 26.33
CA ASP A 106 9.78 2.94 26.45
C ASP A 106 8.74 3.63 25.54
N ALA A 107 7.72 2.91 25.09
CA ALA A 107 6.67 3.49 24.25
C ALA A 107 5.98 4.65 24.97
N MET A 108 6.13 5.85 24.41
CA MET A 108 5.59 7.10 25.00
C MET A 108 4.10 7.30 24.77
N VAL A 109 3.48 6.44 23.96
CA VAL A 109 2.08 6.56 23.57
C VAL A 109 1.25 5.52 24.33
N GLU A 110 0.29 6.00 25.12
CA GLU A 110 -0.65 5.13 25.79
C GLU A 110 -1.58 4.47 24.76
N GLN A 111 -1.62 3.15 24.79
CA GLN A 111 -2.56 2.39 23.99
C GLN A 111 -3.94 2.39 24.67
N PRO A 112 -5.04 2.61 23.89
CA PRO A 112 -6.39 2.65 24.45
C PRO A 112 -6.81 1.37 25.20
N ASN A 113 -6.12 0.24 24.94
CA ASN A 113 -6.51 -1.09 25.43
C ASN A 113 -5.41 -1.82 26.21
N GLU A 114 -4.41 -1.11 26.73
CA GLU A 114 -3.29 -1.73 27.45
C GLU A 114 -2.58 -2.86 26.65
N ALA A 115 -2.70 -2.82 25.32
CA ALA A 115 -2.10 -3.82 24.45
C ALA A 115 -0.57 -3.68 24.48
N SER A 116 0.12 -4.80 24.67
CA SER A 116 1.59 -4.87 24.62
C SER A 116 2.15 -5.01 23.22
N THR A 117 1.30 -5.03 22.21
CA THR A 117 1.64 -5.25 20.80
C THR A 117 1.00 -4.19 19.89
N TYR A 118 1.58 -4.03 18.72
CA TYR A 118 1.01 -3.21 17.64
C TYR A 118 1.18 -3.95 16.31
N TRP A 119 0.54 -3.47 15.27
CA TRP A 119 0.56 -4.11 13.97
C TRP A 119 1.22 -3.23 12.91
N ARG A 120 1.91 -3.86 11.98
CA ARG A 120 2.55 -3.22 10.84
C ARG A 120 2.02 -3.82 9.53
N ALA A 121 2.00 -3.02 8.49
CA ALA A 121 1.82 -3.51 7.13
C ALA A 121 3.19 -3.54 6.44
N GLU A 122 3.79 -4.71 6.34
CA GLU A 122 5.16 -4.87 5.84
C GLU A 122 5.17 -5.35 4.41
N VAL A 123 6.06 -4.75 3.61
CA VAL A 123 6.34 -5.22 2.25
C VAL A 123 7.39 -6.31 2.28
N HIS A 124 7.08 -7.42 1.60
CA HIS A 124 8.00 -8.52 1.35
C HIS A 124 8.17 -8.69 -0.16
N LEU A 125 9.40 -8.83 -0.60
CA LEU A 125 9.75 -9.03 -1.99
C LEU A 125 10.32 -10.46 -2.19
N SER A 126 10.12 -11.01 -3.38
CA SER A 126 10.59 -12.37 -3.70
C SER A 126 12.12 -12.49 -3.71
N GLU A 127 12.81 -11.42 -3.99
CA GLU A 127 14.28 -11.39 -4.07
C GLU A 127 14.84 -10.26 -3.23
N GLY A 128 15.38 -10.62 -2.09
CA GLY A 128 16.29 -9.79 -1.31
C GLY A 128 15.80 -8.39 -0.97
N GLY A 129 16.05 -7.96 0.18
CA GLY A 129 15.70 -6.63 0.68
C GLY A 129 15.28 -6.72 2.13
N GLN A 130 15.30 -5.59 2.81
CA GLN A 130 14.75 -5.50 4.15
C GLN A 130 13.25 -5.22 4.05
N ASP A 131 12.49 -5.94 4.85
CA ASP A 131 11.07 -5.68 5.00
C ASP A 131 10.85 -4.30 5.63
N TYR A 132 9.88 -3.56 5.12
CA TYR A 132 9.59 -2.20 5.57
C TYR A 132 8.09 -1.96 5.73
N ASP A 133 7.74 -1.06 6.63
CA ASP A 133 6.38 -0.73 6.97
C ASP A 133 5.82 0.31 6.01
N VAL A 134 4.68 0.01 5.42
CA VAL A 134 3.93 0.91 4.53
C VAL A 134 2.61 1.38 5.12
N MET A 135 2.39 1.09 6.41
CA MET A 135 1.17 1.54 7.09
C MET A 135 1.05 3.05 7.04
N GLY A 136 -0.11 3.54 6.64
CA GLY A 136 -0.37 4.96 6.48
C GLY A 136 0.09 5.56 5.15
N TRP A 137 0.68 4.79 4.27
CA TRP A 137 0.96 5.24 2.90
C TRP A 137 -0.34 5.38 2.11
N ASN A 138 -0.36 6.32 1.19
CA ASN A 138 -1.46 6.43 0.23
C ASN A 138 -1.23 5.51 -0.98
N GLY A 139 -2.25 5.38 -1.83
CA GLY A 139 -2.18 4.51 -3.00
C GLY A 139 -1.06 4.91 -3.98
N GLU A 140 -0.82 6.19 -4.16
CA GLU A 140 0.24 6.69 -5.04
C GLU A 140 1.63 6.33 -4.53
N GLN A 141 1.87 6.43 -3.24
CA GLN A 141 3.12 6.03 -2.61
C GLN A 141 3.39 4.53 -2.78
N ILE A 142 2.36 3.70 -2.60
CA ILE A 142 2.46 2.25 -2.81
C ILE A 142 2.71 1.95 -4.29
N ALA A 143 1.99 2.58 -5.22
CA ALA A 143 2.17 2.38 -6.65
C ALA A 143 3.58 2.75 -7.11
N ASN A 144 4.11 3.87 -6.63
CA ASN A 144 5.48 4.29 -6.92
C ASN A 144 6.52 3.33 -6.35
N ASP A 145 6.28 2.79 -5.17
CA ASP A 145 7.16 1.78 -4.58
C ASP A 145 7.16 0.48 -5.37
N ILE A 146 5.99 -0.01 -5.77
CA ILE A 146 5.88 -1.20 -6.64
C ILE A 146 6.63 -0.96 -7.95
N LEU A 147 6.45 0.21 -8.55
CA LEU A 147 7.13 0.58 -9.81
C LEU A 147 8.65 0.57 -9.63
N GLU A 148 9.16 1.14 -8.55
CA GLU A 148 10.59 1.16 -8.25
C GLU A 148 11.14 -0.25 -8.05
N GLN A 149 10.45 -1.10 -7.30
CA GLN A 149 10.85 -2.48 -7.08
C GLN A 149 10.79 -3.31 -8.38
N TYR A 150 9.76 -3.10 -9.17
CA TYR A 150 9.61 -3.77 -10.46
C TYR A 150 10.71 -3.33 -11.45
N GLU A 151 11.04 -2.04 -11.48
CA GLU A 151 12.15 -1.52 -12.29
C GLU A 151 13.49 -2.15 -11.88
N ARG A 152 13.76 -2.28 -10.60
CA ARG A 152 14.97 -2.97 -10.10
C ARG A 152 14.99 -4.44 -10.55
N HIS A 153 13.85 -5.11 -10.48
CA HIS A 153 13.72 -6.50 -10.93
C HIS A 153 14.01 -6.62 -12.43
N LEU A 154 13.44 -5.77 -13.27
CA LEU A 154 13.72 -5.77 -14.71
C LEU A 154 15.18 -5.47 -15.03
N ASN A 155 15.80 -4.57 -14.30
CA ASN A 155 17.23 -4.25 -14.46
C ASN A 155 18.11 -5.43 -14.04
N TYR A 156 17.76 -6.12 -12.98
CA TYR A 156 18.44 -7.36 -12.56
C TYR A 156 18.36 -8.44 -13.65
N LEU A 157 17.20 -8.68 -14.22
CA LEU A 157 17.02 -9.65 -15.30
C LEU A 157 17.87 -9.32 -16.54
N LYS A 158 18.01 -8.04 -16.88
CA LYS A 158 18.89 -7.60 -17.99
C LYS A 158 20.36 -7.86 -17.72
N THR A 159 20.78 -7.88 -16.46
CA THR A 159 22.16 -8.11 -16.05
C THR A 159 22.51 -9.61 -16.01
N VAL A 160 21.52 -10.45 -15.70
CA VAL A 160 21.72 -11.91 -15.55
C VAL A 160 21.47 -12.66 -16.87
N ARG A 161 20.73 -12.07 -17.78
CA ARG A 161 20.47 -12.59 -19.13
C ARG A 161 21.43 -11.97 -20.12
#